data_735fe1e1d6646a23b79cfb59ac5738d8
#
_entry.id   735fe1e1d6646a23b79cfb59ac5738d8
#
_cell.length_a   1.000
_cell.length_b   1.000
_cell.length_c   1.000
_cell.angle_alpha   90.00
_cell.angle_beta   90.00
_cell.angle_gamma   90.00
#
_symmetry.space_group_name_H-M   'P 1'
#
loop_
_entity.id
_entity.type
_entity.pdbx_description
1 polymer ?
#
loop_
_entity_poly.entity_id
_entity_poly.type
_entity_poly.pdbx_seq_one_letter_code
_entity_poly.pdbx_strand_id
1 'polypeptide(L)'
;GNDSCVVTTLNMALRKFNISLVGGTSWCDKVSVNGKIYSDACVYAFVKNLSGKIRTYKENIYKPTKNRFVVTKTDTDEKKIISLDNMPAAQVYCNALNIPESKIETQTYENPFGRFIGKEIYIISIEQQKESGIVCFKQVNEMDVLTILQLGDVDRVVADTISQIKRDFSKVSGVFSVNCLFRYNLFSEHGYFETYLNRMQEIGCHGGFVGMGEHYNSQHINQSMSCVVFE
;
A
#
# COMPACT_ATOMS: atom_id res chain seq x y z
N GLY A 1 5.48 4.14 13.38
CA GLY A 1 6.35 5.18 12.85
C GLY A 1 5.58 6.30 12.16
N ASN A 2 6.23 7.40 11.93
CA ASN A 2 5.63 8.58 11.30
C ASN A 2 5.93 8.66 9.78
N ASP A 3 5.86 7.52 9.13
CA ASP A 3 6.29 7.33 7.74
C ASP A 3 5.54 8.24 6.76
N SER A 4 4.25 8.47 7.00
CA SER A 4 3.45 9.37 6.19
C SER A 4 3.99 10.81 6.21
N CYS A 5 4.48 11.29 7.36
CA CYS A 5 5.10 12.61 7.48
C CYS A 5 6.44 12.66 6.75
N VAL A 6 7.27 11.62 6.87
CA VAL A 6 8.55 11.53 6.16
C VAL A 6 8.33 11.58 4.65
N VAL A 7 7.43 10.75 4.12
CA VAL A 7 7.10 10.72 2.68
C VAL A 7 6.56 12.07 2.20
N THR A 8 5.66 12.68 2.97
CA THR A 8 5.10 14.00 2.65
C THR A 8 6.18 15.07 2.60
N THR A 9 7.06 15.10 3.61
CA THR A 9 8.16 16.07 3.68
C THR A 9 9.15 15.91 2.53
N LEU A 10 9.55 14.67 2.23
CA LEU A 10 10.41 14.37 1.10
C LEU A 10 9.77 14.79 -0.22
N ASN A 11 8.50 14.47 -0.43
CA ASN A 11 7.79 14.86 -1.64
C ASN A 11 7.69 16.38 -1.79
N MET A 12 7.42 17.12 -0.72
CA MET A 12 7.40 18.59 -0.74
C MET A 12 8.75 19.16 -1.18
N ALA A 13 9.86 18.58 -0.69
CA ALA A 13 11.20 19.00 -1.07
C ALA A 13 11.55 18.64 -2.53
N LEU A 14 11.08 17.48 -3.01
CA LEU A 14 11.42 16.94 -4.33
C LEU A 14 10.48 17.43 -5.45
N ARG A 15 9.28 17.89 -5.11
CA ARG A 15 8.22 18.25 -6.06
C ARG A 15 8.68 19.21 -7.16
N LYS A 16 9.46 20.23 -6.81
CA LYS A 16 9.95 21.22 -7.77
C LYS A 16 10.98 20.67 -8.76
N PHE A 17 11.54 19.49 -8.50
CA PHE A 17 12.56 18.86 -9.35
C PHE A 17 11.99 17.75 -10.23
N ASN A 18 10.69 17.48 -10.14
CA ASN A 18 10.01 16.37 -10.84
C ASN A 18 10.70 15.01 -10.62
N ILE A 19 11.12 14.74 -9.39
CA ILE A 19 11.76 13.49 -9.00
C ILE A 19 10.70 12.55 -8.46
N SER A 20 10.61 11.36 -9.04
CA SER A 20 9.74 10.29 -8.55
C SER A 20 10.37 9.60 -7.35
N LEU A 21 9.53 9.16 -6.41
CA LEU A 21 9.93 8.46 -5.20
C LEU A 21 9.30 7.07 -5.15
N VAL A 22 10.12 6.06 -4.92
CA VAL A 22 9.71 4.68 -4.62
C VAL A 22 10.51 4.20 -3.42
N GLY A 23 9.85 3.53 -2.49
CA GLY A 23 10.47 3.02 -1.29
C GLY A 23 9.49 2.27 -0.41
N GLY A 24 9.89 2.03 0.83
CA GLY A 24 9.05 1.37 1.83
C GLY A 24 9.61 1.48 3.22
N THR A 25 8.82 1.09 4.20
CA THR A 25 9.16 1.10 5.61
C THR A 25 9.80 -0.22 6.01
N SER A 26 10.88 -0.17 6.78
CA SER A 26 11.54 -1.37 7.25
C SER A 26 10.73 -2.07 8.36
N TRP A 27 10.84 -3.39 8.43
CA TRP A 27 10.16 -4.20 9.45
C TRP A 27 10.74 -3.99 10.87
N CYS A 28 12.02 -3.76 10.98
CA CYS A 28 12.75 -3.85 12.27
C CYS A 28 13.21 -2.49 12.80
N ASP A 29 12.55 -1.39 12.43
CA ASP A 29 12.90 -0.02 12.81
C ASP A 29 14.38 0.34 12.58
N LYS A 30 15.04 -0.39 11.69
CA LYS A 30 16.43 -0.18 11.30
C LYS A 30 16.57 -0.04 9.80
N VAL A 31 17.47 0.82 9.41
CA VAL A 31 17.89 1.03 8.03
C VAL A 31 19.41 1.00 7.93
N SER A 32 19.93 0.70 6.75
CA SER A 32 21.38 0.66 6.57
C SER A 32 21.80 1.45 5.33
N VAL A 33 22.91 2.13 5.44
CA VAL A 33 23.57 2.82 4.35
C VAL A 33 25.08 2.82 4.55
N ASN A 34 25.83 2.55 3.48
CA ASN A 34 27.30 2.51 3.50
C ASN A 34 27.88 1.60 4.60
N GLY A 35 27.26 0.43 4.82
CA GLY A 35 27.71 -0.55 5.81
C GLY A 35 27.41 -0.19 7.27
N LYS A 36 26.68 0.87 7.53
CA LYS A 36 26.27 1.28 8.88
C LYS A 36 24.75 1.12 9.07
N ILE A 37 24.33 0.77 10.27
CA ILE A 37 22.94 0.59 10.68
C ILE A 37 22.51 1.79 11.51
N TYR A 38 21.29 2.25 11.27
CA TYR A 38 20.67 3.39 11.95
C TYR A 38 19.26 3.01 12.42
N SER A 39 18.87 3.50 13.60
CA SER A 39 17.50 3.48 14.10
C SER A 39 16.90 4.87 13.98
N ASP A 40 15.55 4.96 13.97
CA ASP A 40 14.82 6.22 13.82
C ASP A 40 15.33 7.09 12.66
N ALA A 41 15.63 6.46 11.54
CA ALA A 41 16.27 7.10 10.40
C ALA A 41 15.58 6.74 9.08
N CYS A 42 15.75 7.61 8.12
CA CYS A 42 15.41 7.36 6.72
C CYS A 42 16.69 7.33 5.90
N VAL A 43 16.86 6.32 5.07
CA VAL A 43 17.94 6.26 4.08
C VAL A 43 17.36 6.42 2.68
N TYR A 44 18.10 7.06 1.80
CA TYR A 44 17.69 7.26 0.41
C TYR A 44 18.87 7.21 -0.54
N ALA A 45 18.58 6.91 -1.80
CA ALA A 45 19.53 7.02 -2.89
C ALA A 45 18.90 7.84 -4.02
N PHE A 46 19.68 8.75 -4.60
CA PHE A 46 19.32 9.36 -5.87
C PHE A 46 19.87 8.51 -7.02
N VAL A 47 18.95 8.11 -7.90
CA VAL A 47 19.29 7.29 -9.06
C VAL A 47 19.00 8.08 -10.32
N LYS A 48 19.99 8.16 -11.21
CA LYS A 48 19.86 8.75 -12.55
C LYS A 48 20.19 7.68 -13.58
N ASN A 49 19.22 7.37 -14.45
CA ASN A 49 19.52 6.57 -15.63
C ASN A 49 20.20 7.46 -16.70
N LEU A 50 21.36 7.05 -17.16
CA LEU A 50 22.15 7.82 -18.12
C LEU A 50 21.82 7.44 -19.57
N SER A 51 21.19 6.30 -19.80
CA SER A 51 20.99 5.70 -21.13
C SER A 51 19.53 5.56 -21.55
N GLY A 52 18.58 5.90 -20.69
CA GLY A 52 17.18 5.69 -21.02
C GLY A 52 16.20 6.29 -20.03
N LYS A 53 14.97 5.85 -20.12
CA LYS A 53 13.87 6.30 -19.27
C LYS A 53 13.90 5.67 -17.89
N ILE A 54 13.32 6.39 -16.93
CA ILE A 54 12.89 5.84 -15.64
C ILE A 54 11.40 6.13 -15.48
N ARG A 55 10.64 5.15 -15.05
CA ARG A 55 9.23 5.33 -14.64
C ARG A 55 8.94 4.58 -13.37
N THR A 56 8.00 5.12 -12.60
CA THR A 56 7.49 4.49 -11.39
C THR A 56 6.06 4.02 -11.63
N TYR A 57 5.71 2.90 -11.01
CA TYR A 57 4.37 2.30 -11.06
C TYR A 57 3.92 1.96 -9.66
N LYS A 58 2.61 1.96 -9.46
CA LYS A 58 1.97 1.34 -8.30
C LYS A 58 0.93 0.34 -8.78
N GLU A 59 0.74 -0.71 -8.02
CA GLU A 59 -0.23 -1.76 -8.31
C GLU A 59 -1.11 -1.99 -7.08
N ASN A 60 -2.42 -1.95 -7.30
CA ASN A 60 -3.43 -2.20 -6.29
C ASN A 60 -4.33 -3.35 -6.76
N ILE A 61 -4.35 -4.44 -6.00
CA ILE A 61 -5.13 -5.65 -6.32
C ILE A 61 -6.58 -5.59 -5.84
N TYR A 62 -6.97 -4.52 -5.15
CA TYR A 62 -8.30 -4.38 -4.57
C TYR A 62 -9.19 -3.50 -5.42
N LYS A 63 -10.48 -3.76 -5.35
CA LYS A 63 -11.55 -2.95 -5.92
C LYS A 63 -12.58 -2.58 -4.84
N PRO A 64 -13.24 -1.41 -4.94
CA PRO A 64 -14.26 -1.01 -3.98
C PRO A 64 -15.52 -1.88 -4.13
N THR A 65 -16.16 -2.18 -3.01
CA THR A 65 -17.53 -2.68 -3.00
C THR A 65 -18.51 -1.52 -3.27
N LYS A 66 -19.82 -1.80 -3.26
CA LYS A 66 -20.85 -0.76 -3.39
C LYS A 66 -21.05 0.05 -2.12
N ASN A 67 -20.60 -0.46 -0.98
CA ASN A 67 -20.79 0.17 0.33
C ASN A 67 -19.97 1.47 0.40
N ARG A 68 -20.56 2.47 1.03
CA ARG A 68 -19.92 3.74 1.36
C ARG A 68 -20.34 4.14 2.76
N PHE A 69 -19.39 4.61 3.54
CA PHE A 69 -19.59 5.01 4.92
C PHE A 69 -18.91 6.33 5.17
N VAL A 70 -19.53 7.21 5.91
CA VAL A 70 -18.91 8.42 6.42
C VAL A 70 -18.38 8.13 7.82
N VAL A 71 -17.13 8.44 8.06
CA VAL A 71 -16.52 8.37 9.39
C VAL A 71 -17.09 9.48 10.25
N THR A 72 -17.85 9.14 11.27
CA THR A 72 -18.54 10.12 12.11
C THR A 72 -17.85 10.35 13.46
N LYS A 73 -16.99 9.43 13.89
CA LYS A 73 -16.17 9.60 15.09
C LYS A 73 -14.91 8.75 15.03
N THR A 74 -13.79 9.35 15.44
CA THR A 74 -12.48 8.66 15.52
C THR A 74 -11.78 8.95 16.84
N ASP A 75 -10.85 8.07 17.19
CA ASP A 75 -9.75 8.35 18.10
C ASP A 75 -8.45 8.35 17.27
N THR A 76 -7.89 9.53 17.05
CA THR A 76 -6.72 9.70 16.19
C THR A 76 -5.43 9.19 16.82
N ASP A 77 -5.33 9.19 18.15
CA ASP A 77 -4.15 8.72 18.88
C ASP A 77 -4.04 7.20 18.79
N GLU A 78 -5.20 6.52 18.93
CA GLU A 78 -5.29 5.07 18.75
C GLU A 78 -5.46 4.63 17.28
N LYS A 79 -5.60 5.58 16.33
CA LYS A 79 -6.00 5.31 14.93
C LYS A 79 -7.27 4.46 14.84
N LYS A 80 -8.21 4.68 15.76
CA LYS A 80 -9.43 3.89 15.90
C LYS A 80 -10.61 4.61 15.25
N ILE A 81 -11.32 3.91 14.39
CA ILE A 81 -12.64 4.30 13.88
C ILE A 81 -13.66 3.88 14.93
N ILE A 82 -14.31 4.85 15.57
CA ILE A 82 -15.32 4.60 16.62
C ILE A 82 -16.68 4.39 15.97
N SER A 83 -17.06 5.27 15.04
CA SER A 83 -18.36 5.16 14.37
C SER A 83 -18.30 5.48 12.88
N LEU A 84 -19.14 4.76 12.13
CA LEU A 84 -19.43 4.94 10.72
C LEU A 84 -20.93 5.19 10.58
N ASP A 85 -21.33 6.27 9.89
CA ASP A 85 -22.74 6.67 9.71
C ASP A 85 -23.53 6.75 11.06
N ASN A 86 -22.84 7.24 12.12
CA ASN A 86 -23.35 7.33 13.50
C ASN A 86 -23.66 5.97 14.19
N MET A 87 -23.19 4.86 13.64
CA MET A 87 -23.29 3.52 14.25
C MET A 87 -21.90 2.99 14.62
N PRO A 88 -21.79 2.06 15.60
CA PRO A 88 -20.53 1.44 15.96
C PRO A 88 -19.79 0.87 14.74
N ALA A 89 -18.52 1.21 14.56
CA ALA A 89 -17.77 0.85 13.35
C ALA A 89 -17.67 -0.66 13.14
N ALA A 90 -17.46 -1.43 14.21
CA ALA A 90 -17.42 -2.89 14.15
C ALA A 90 -18.75 -3.47 13.65
N GLN A 91 -19.87 -2.97 14.18
CA GLN A 91 -21.19 -3.41 13.77
C GLN A 91 -21.47 -3.12 12.29
N VAL A 92 -21.14 -1.90 11.82
CA VAL A 92 -21.34 -1.51 10.41
C VAL A 92 -20.54 -2.40 9.50
N TYR A 93 -19.28 -2.63 9.85
CA TYR A 93 -18.37 -3.48 9.06
C TYR A 93 -18.87 -4.94 9.00
N CYS A 94 -19.24 -5.50 10.16
CA CYS A 94 -19.76 -6.86 10.25
C CYS A 94 -21.07 -7.05 9.47
N ASN A 95 -21.99 -6.09 9.57
CA ASN A 95 -23.25 -6.13 8.82
C ASN A 95 -23.01 -6.08 7.31
N ALA A 96 -22.05 -5.25 6.86
CA ALA A 96 -21.73 -5.11 5.44
C ALA A 96 -21.14 -6.38 4.82
N LEU A 97 -20.42 -7.17 5.61
CA LEU A 97 -19.80 -8.44 5.17
C LEU A 97 -20.57 -9.68 5.60
N ASN A 98 -21.60 -9.51 6.44
CA ASN A 98 -22.35 -10.62 7.06
C ASN A 98 -21.45 -11.60 7.83
N ILE A 99 -20.59 -11.05 8.69
CA ILE A 99 -19.62 -11.79 9.52
C ILE A 99 -19.79 -11.44 11.00
N PRO A 100 -19.39 -12.32 11.94
CA PRO A 100 -19.30 -11.98 13.36
C PRO A 100 -18.08 -11.10 13.64
N GLU A 101 -18.12 -10.31 14.73
CA GLU A 101 -17.03 -9.41 15.13
C GLU A 101 -15.69 -10.12 15.30
N SER A 102 -15.69 -11.37 15.78
CA SER A 102 -14.49 -12.20 15.95
C SER A 102 -13.73 -12.48 14.64
N LYS A 103 -14.31 -12.12 13.49
CA LYS A 103 -13.69 -12.29 12.17
C LYS A 103 -13.14 -11.00 11.58
N ILE A 104 -13.30 -9.85 12.23
CA ILE A 104 -12.85 -8.55 11.69
C ILE A 104 -11.36 -8.56 11.35
N GLU A 105 -10.51 -9.01 12.27
CA GLU A 105 -9.05 -8.99 12.08
C GLU A 105 -8.60 -9.87 10.91
N THR A 106 -9.27 -11.00 10.71
CA THR A 106 -8.94 -11.92 9.61
C THR A 106 -9.31 -11.33 8.23
N GLN A 107 -10.14 -10.29 8.18
CA GLN A 107 -10.56 -9.65 6.93
C GLN A 107 -9.54 -8.62 6.42
N THR A 108 -8.49 -8.32 7.19
CA THR A 108 -7.52 -7.29 6.78
C THR A 108 -6.88 -7.57 5.43
N TYR A 109 -6.72 -8.86 5.05
CA TYR A 109 -6.13 -9.25 3.78
C TYR A 109 -7.09 -9.22 2.61
N GLU A 110 -8.36 -9.55 2.82
CA GLU A 110 -9.34 -9.69 1.74
C GLU A 110 -10.29 -8.49 1.63
N ASN A 111 -10.66 -7.90 2.77
CA ASN A 111 -11.66 -6.85 2.87
C ASN A 111 -11.20 -5.63 3.69
N PRO A 112 -10.00 -5.05 3.44
CA PRO A 112 -9.59 -3.84 4.12
C PRO A 112 -10.52 -2.68 3.79
N PHE A 113 -10.43 -1.59 4.55
CA PHE A 113 -11.07 -0.34 4.15
C PHE A 113 -10.32 0.33 3.00
N GLY A 114 -11.06 1.11 2.21
CA GLY A 114 -10.53 2.02 1.23
C GLY A 114 -11.05 3.44 1.47
N ARG A 115 -10.15 4.42 1.48
CA ARG A 115 -10.48 5.84 1.57
C ARG A 115 -10.40 6.48 0.20
N PHE A 116 -11.44 7.21 -0.19
CA PHE A 116 -11.42 7.97 -1.44
C PHE A 116 -10.70 9.31 -1.25
N ILE A 117 -9.74 9.59 -2.12
CA ILE A 117 -9.11 10.90 -2.27
C ILE A 117 -9.15 11.26 -3.76
N GLY A 118 -10.08 12.11 -4.14
CA GLY A 118 -10.39 12.34 -5.54
C GLY A 118 -10.89 11.04 -6.23
N LYS A 119 -10.19 10.61 -7.27
CA LYS A 119 -10.50 9.36 -7.99
C LYS A 119 -9.70 8.15 -7.49
N GLU A 120 -8.77 8.37 -6.57
CA GLU A 120 -7.88 7.33 -6.06
C GLU A 120 -8.44 6.68 -4.80
N ILE A 121 -8.13 5.41 -4.62
CA ILE A 121 -8.48 4.65 -3.43
C ILE A 121 -7.21 4.31 -2.67
N TYR A 122 -7.17 4.71 -1.40
CA TYR A 122 -6.09 4.42 -0.47
C TYR A 122 -6.51 3.31 0.47
N ILE A 123 -5.76 2.22 0.48
CA ILE A 123 -6.05 1.08 1.34
C ILE A 123 -5.72 1.43 2.79
N ILE A 124 -6.62 1.07 3.68
CA ILE A 124 -6.50 1.21 5.13
C ILE A 124 -6.66 -0.18 5.73
N SER A 125 -5.52 -0.78 6.09
CA SER A 125 -5.48 -2.10 6.69
C SER A 125 -6.01 -2.06 8.12
N ILE A 126 -6.80 -3.06 8.48
CA ILE A 126 -7.32 -3.27 9.83
C ILE A 126 -6.22 -3.91 10.67
N GLU A 127 -5.98 -3.37 11.87
CA GLU A 127 -5.05 -3.92 12.84
C GLU A 127 -5.76 -4.86 13.81
N GLN A 128 -6.78 -4.34 14.49
CA GLN A 128 -7.56 -5.11 15.45
C GLN A 128 -8.94 -4.50 15.68
N GLN A 129 -9.83 -5.33 16.21
CA GLN A 129 -11.08 -4.86 16.78
C GLN A 129 -10.83 -4.48 18.25
N LYS A 130 -11.30 -3.33 18.68
CA LYS A 130 -11.16 -2.86 20.08
C LYS A 130 -12.48 -2.24 20.53
N GLU A 131 -13.11 -2.84 21.55
CA GLU A 131 -14.46 -2.46 21.97
C GLU A 131 -15.44 -2.56 20.79
N SER A 132 -16.22 -1.51 20.52
CA SER A 132 -17.11 -1.42 19.37
C SER A 132 -16.48 -0.74 18.13
N GLY A 133 -15.19 -0.41 18.21
CA GLY A 133 -14.44 0.27 17.15
C GLY A 133 -13.46 -0.65 16.41
N ILE A 134 -12.83 -0.11 15.38
CA ILE A 134 -11.83 -0.78 14.55
C ILE A 134 -10.55 0.06 14.55
N VAL A 135 -9.46 -0.49 15.04
CA VAL A 135 -8.12 0.11 14.99
C VAL A 135 -7.50 -0.21 13.63
N CYS A 136 -6.88 0.78 13.03
CA CYS A 136 -6.27 0.68 11.71
C CYS A 136 -4.78 0.99 11.75
N PHE A 137 -4.01 0.46 10.80
CA PHE A 137 -2.58 0.82 10.68
C PHE A 137 -2.38 2.27 10.23
N LYS A 138 -3.39 2.89 9.61
CA LYS A 138 -3.39 4.30 9.20
C LYS A 138 -4.42 5.12 9.95
N GLN A 139 -4.08 6.36 10.19
CA GLN A 139 -5.03 7.35 10.72
C GLN A 139 -6.15 7.60 9.72
N VAL A 140 -7.37 7.61 10.24
CA VAL A 140 -8.60 7.98 9.58
C VAL A 140 -9.17 9.20 10.30
N ASN A 141 -9.70 10.15 9.55
CA ASN A 141 -10.25 11.37 10.11
C ASN A 141 -11.77 11.37 10.03
N GLU A 142 -12.42 12.14 10.90
CA GLU A 142 -13.84 12.41 10.77
C GLU A 142 -14.14 13.03 9.40
N MET A 143 -15.28 12.72 8.85
CA MET A 143 -15.75 13.07 7.51
C MET A 143 -14.99 12.39 6.35
N ASP A 144 -14.02 11.52 6.61
CA ASP A 144 -13.49 10.63 5.56
C ASP A 144 -14.62 9.74 5.01
N VAL A 145 -14.63 9.53 3.70
CA VAL A 145 -15.54 8.58 3.06
C VAL A 145 -14.80 7.28 2.82
N LEU A 146 -15.26 6.23 3.49
CA LEU A 146 -14.69 4.90 3.38
C LEU A 146 -15.57 3.97 2.53
N THR A 147 -14.96 2.93 2.01
CA THR A 147 -15.61 1.75 1.42
C THR A 147 -14.94 0.51 1.98
N ILE A 148 -15.63 -0.62 1.96
CA ILE A 148 -14.95 -1.90 2.10
C ILE A 148 -14.39 -2.27 0.74
N LEU A 149 -13.16 -2.74 0.72
CA LEU A 149 -12.51 -3.27 -0.47
C LEU A 149 -12.73 -4.80 -0.54
N GLN A 150 -12.55 -5.32 -1.73
CA GLN A 150 -12.50 -6.76 -1.98
C GLN A 150 -11.41 -7.06 -3.01
N LEU A 151 -10.87 -8.25 -3.01
CA LEU A 151 -9.90 -8.66 -4.00
C LEU A 151 -10.50 -8.55 -5.41
N GLY A 152 -9.71 -7.99 -6.31
CA GLY A 152 -9.96 -8.06 -7.74
C GLY A 152 -9.50 -9.40 -8.31
N ASP A 153 -9.45 -9.48 -9.62
CA ASP A 153 -8.72 -10.52 -10.33
C ASP A 153 -7.23 -10.21 -10.26
N VAL A 154 -6.55 -10.80 -9.28
CA VAL A 154 -5.13 -10.54 -8.97
C VAL A 154 -4.26 -10.81 -10.19
N ASP A 155 -4.51 -11.92 -10.87
CA ASP A 155 -3.75 -12.37 -12.03
C ASP A 155 -3.85 -11.36 -13.18
N ARG A 156 -5.04 -10.86 -13.41
CA ARG A 156 -5.30 -9.82 -14.40
C ARG A 156 -4.63 -8.50 -14.04
N VAL A 157 -4.70 -8.07 -12.77
CA VAL A 157 -4.08 -6.82 -12.33
C VAL A 157 -2.57 -6.87 -12.53
N VAL A 158 -1.92 -7.97 -12.17
CA VAL A 158 -0.47 -8.17 -12.40
C VAL A 158 -0.15 -8.18 -13.90
N ALA A 159 -0.95 -8.89 -14.70
CA ALA A 159 -0.78 -8.92 -16.16
C ALA A 159 -0.95 -7.53 -16.80
N ASP A 160 -1.91 -6.74 -16.32
CA ASP A 160 -2.15 -5.37 -16.79
C ASP A 160 -0.97 -4.45 -16.46
N THR A 161 -0.40 -4.55 -15.24
CA THR A 161 0.81 -3.82 -14.83
C THR A 161 2.00 -4.16 -15.73
N ILE A 162 2.25 -5.46 -15.95
CA ILE A 162 3.32 -5.94 -16.82
C ILE A 162 3.12 -5.43 -18.26
N SER A 163 1.90 -5.53 -18.77
CA SER A 163 1.55 -5.06 -20.10
C SER A 163 1.74 -3.55 -20.25
N GLN A 164 1.44 -2.79 -19.22
CA GLN A 164 1.69 -1.35 -19.21
C GLN A 164 3.18 -1.04 -19.26
N ILE A 165 3.99 -1.73 -18.45
CA ILE A 165 5.45 -1.58 -18.47
C ILE A 165 6.02 -1.91 -19.87
N LYS A 166 5.59 -3.04 -20.45
CA LYS A 166 6.02 -3.45 -21.81
C LYS A 166 5.59 -2.47 -22.92
N ARG A 167 4.49 -1.74 -22.74
CA ARG A 167 4.10 -0.65 -23.66
C ARG A 167 4.93 0.60 -23.48
N ASP A 168 5.31 0.91 -22.25
CA ASP A 168 6.04 2.13 -21.92
C ASP A 168 7.53 2.05 -22.26
N PHE A 169 8.10 0.84 -22.30
CA PHE A 169 9.51 0.58 -22.51
C PHE A 169 9.74 -0.36 -23.69
N SER A 170 10.64 0.01 -24.59
CA SER A 170 11.10 -0.87 -25.67
C SER A 170 12.04 -1.97 -25.15
N LYS A 171 12.78 -1.66 -24.09
CA LYS A 171 13.68 -2.57 -23.39
C LYS A 171 13.67 -2.21 -21.91
N VAL A 172 13.63 -3.21 -21.04
CA VAL A 172 13.76 -3.03 -19.58
C VAL A 172 15.08 -3.61 -19.14
N SER A 173 15.94 -2.77 -18.55
CA SER A 173 17.23 -3.18 -17.97
C SER A 173 17.06 -3.72 -16.55
N GLY A 174 16.10 -3.20 -15.81
CA GLY A 174 15.83 -3.66 -14.47
C GLY A 174 14.55 -3.09 -13.88
N VAL A 175 14.02 -3.82 -12.89
CA VAL A 175 12.87 -3.42 -12.08
C VAL A 175 13.25 -3.58 -10.61
N PHE A 176 13.03 -2.52 -9.84
CA PHE A 176 13.13 -2.58 -8.38
C PHE A 176 11.77 -2.35 -7.78
N SER A 177 11.24 -3.34 -7.02
CA SER A 177 9.92 -3.26 -6.44
C SER A 177 9.92 -3.33 -4.91
N VAL A 178 8.94 -2.68 -4.32
CA VAL A 178 8.62 -2.79 -2.90
C VAL A 178 7.20 -3.33 -2.77
N ASN A 179 7.06 -4.47 -2.14
CA ASN A 179 5.79 -5.10 -1.86
C ASN A 179 5.42 -4.94 -0.39
N CYS A 180 4.15 -4.67 -0.10
CA CYS A 180 3.66 -4.69 1.27
C CYS A 180 3.76 -6.09 1.87
N LEU A 181 4.12 -6.17 3.14
CA LEU A 181 4.10 -7.41 3.89
C LEU A 181 2.72 -8.09 3.83
N PHE A 182 1.63 -7.34 3.93
CA PHE A 182 0.29 -7.91 3.88
C PHE A 182 -0.05 -8.47 2.49
N ARG A 183 0.44 -7.83 1.43
CA ARG A 183 0.35 -8.39 0.08
C ARG A 183 1.20 -9.65 -0.08
N TYR A 184 2.40 -9.65 0.49
CA TYR A 184 3.27 -10.83 0.50
C TYR A 184 2.60 -12.00 1.24
N ASN A 185 2.03 -11.75 2.42
CA ASN A 185 1.33 -12.79 3.19
C ASN A 185 0.14 -13.35 2.41
N LEU A 186 -0.71 -12.47 1.86
CA LEU A 186 -1.83 -12.87 1.03
C LEU A 186 -1.39 -13.76 -0.14
N PHE A 187 -0.36 -13.35 -0.87
CA PHE A 187 0.15 -14.12 -2.01
C PHE A 187 0.77 -15.45 -1.59
N SER A 188 1.42 -15.49 -0.43
CA SER A 188 2.02 -16.70 0.11
C SER A 188 0.94 -17.69 0.57
N GLU A 189 -0.10 -17.23 1.26
CA GLU A 189 -1.23 -18.04 1.71
C GLU A 189 -2.00 -18.67 0.52
N HIS A 190 -2.11 -17.92 -0.57
CA HIS A 190 -2.77 -18.39 -1.81
C HIS A 190 -1.83 -19.13 -2.77
N GLY A 191 -0.55 -19.34 -2.41
CA GLY A 191 0.45 -19.98 -3.26
C GLY A 191 0.80 -19.19 -4.54
N TYR A 192 0.53 -17.88 -4.55
CA TYR A 192 0.66 -17.03 -5.75
C TYR A 192 1.99 -16.27 -5.81
N PHE A 193 2.74 -16.18 -4.71
CA PHE A 193 3.92 -15.31 -4.63
C PHE A 193 5.02 -15.70 -5.63
N GLU A 194 5.27 -17.00 -5.82
CA GLU A 194 6.23 -17.48 -6.80
C GLU A 194 5.79 -17.18 -8.24
N THR A 195 4.51 -17.35 -8.53
CA THR A 195 3.92 -16.99 -9.83
C THR A 195 4.12 -15.49 -10.10
N TYR A 196 3.87 -14.64 -9.10
CA TYR A 196 4.10 -13.21 -9.20
C TYR A 196 5.56 -12.87 -9.50
N LEU A 197 6.53 -13.48 -8.79
CA LEU A 197 7.95 -13.25 -9.02
C LEU A 197 8.37 -13.66 -10.44
N ASN A 198 7.92 -14.83 -10.90
CA ASN A 198 8.20 -15.31 -12.24
C ASN A 198 7.68 -14.35 -13.32
N ARG A 199 6.46 -13.83 -13.15
CA ARG A 199 5.90 -12.83 -14.06
C ARG A 199 6.68 -11.52 -14.06
N MET A 200 7.13 -11.05 -12.90
CA MET A 200 7.95 -9.83 -12.83
C MET A 200 9.31 -10.04 -13.54
N GLN A 201 9.89 -11.24 -13.49
CA GLN A 201 11.12 -11.56 -14.19
C GLN A 201 10.96 -11.59 -15.72
N GLU A 202 9.74 -11.80 -16.24
CA GLU A 202 9.48 -11.71 -17.69
C GLU A 202 9.70 -10.29 -18.26
N ILE A 203 9.69 -9.25 -17.41
CA ILE A 203 9.89 -7.87 -17.85
C ILE A 203 11.38 -7.57 -18.01
N GLY A 204 12.21 -8.12 -17.12
CA GLY A 204 13.66 -7.87 -17.03
C GLY A 204 14.23 -8.32 -15.71
N CYS A 205 15.47 -7.97 -15.42
CA CYS A 205 16.08 -8.27 -14.12
C CYS A 205 15.25 -7.62 -13.01
N HIS A 206 14.67 -8.43 -12.13
CA HIS A 206 13.79 -7.98 -11.05
C HIS A 206 14.41 -8.23 -9.69
N GLY A 207 14.42 -7.20 -8.87
CA GLY A 207 14.80 -7.25 -7.46
C GLY A 207 13.95 -6.33 -6.62
N GLY A 208 14.06 -6.43 -5.30
CA GLY A 208 13.28 -5.59 -4.39
C GLY A 208 13.24 -6.15 -2.99
N PHE A 209 12.29 -5.65 -2.19
CA PHE A 209 12.07 -6.13 -0.82
C PHE A 209 10.59 -6.08 -0.41
N VAL A 210 10.29 -6.73 0.69
CA VAL A 210 8.99 -6.67 1.36
C VAL A 210 9.09 -5.70 2.53
N GLY A 211 8.20 -4.71 2.59
CA GLY A 211 8.18 -3.64 3.60
C GLY A 211 6.86 -3.54 4.36
N MET A 212 6.87 -2.76 5.43
CA MET A 212 5.69 -2.42 6.25
C MET A 212 4.92 -1.22 5.67
N GLY A 213 4.51 -1.33 4.43
CA GLY A 213 3.94 -0.27 3.61
C GLY A 213 4.93 0.27 2.59
N GLU A 214 4.41 0.79 1.50
CA GLU A 214 5.18 1.25 0.36
C GLU A 214 5.09 2.78 0.22
N HIS A 215 6.13 3.34 -0.38
CA HIS A 215 6.17 4.75 -0.75
C HIS A 215 6.06 4.88 -2.27
N TYR A 216 5.15 5.70 -2.71
CA TYR A 216 4.96 6.01 -4.12
C TYR A 216 4.71 7.51 -4.30
N ASN A 217 5.69 8.22 -4.79
CA ASN A 217 5.65 9.68 -4.94
C ASN A 217 5.28 10.37 -3.60
N SER A 218 4.13 11.05 -3.54
CA SER A 218 3.63 11.74 -2.34
C SER A 218 2.86 10.84 -1.38
N GLN A 219 2.78 9.55 -1.64
CA GLN A 219 1.87 8.64 -0.97
C GLN A 219 2.62 7.58 -0.17
N HIS A 220 2.23 7.41 1.09
CA HIS A 220 2.47 6.18 1.83
C HIS A 220 1.25 5.28 1.60
N ILE A 221 1.46 4.13 0.98
CA ILE A 221 0.42 3.17 0.58
C ILE A 221 0.62 1.85 1.30
N ASN A 222 -0.44 1.04 1.39
CA ASN A 222 -0.43 -0.26 2.05
C ASN A 222 -1.05 -1.32 1.15
N GLN A 223 -0.71 -2.58 1.38
CA GLN A 223 -1.27 -3.76 0.69
C GLN A 223 -1.16 -3.68 -0.85
N SER A 224 -0.17 -2.95 -1.31
CA SER A 224 0.07 -2.68 -2.72
C SER A 224 1.50 -3.05 -3.11
N MET A 225 1.88 -2.74 -4.31
CA MET A 225 3.25 -2.76 -4.79
C MET A 225 3.59 -1.41 -5.41
N SER A 226 4.76 -0.90 -5.13
CA SER A 226 5.37 0.20 -5.87
C SER A 226 6.66 -0.27 -6.53
N CYS A 227 6.95 0.19 -7.74
CA CYS A 227 8.22 -0.14 -8.38
C CYS A 227 8.76 1.00 -9.22
N VAL A 228 10.05 0.93 -9.47
CA VAL A 228 10.75 1.74 -10.46
C VAL A 228 11.32 0.83 -11.55
N VAL A 229 11.13 1.25 -12.79
CA VAL A 229 11.56 0.54 -14.00
C VAL A 229 12.58 1.39 -14.73
N PHE A 230 13.66 0.74 -15.16
CA PHE A 230 14.79 1.33 -15.87
C PHE A 230 14.85 0.76 -17.30
N GLU A 231 15.06 1.65 -18.28
CA GLU A 231 15.33 1.28 -19.67
C GLU A 231 16.77 0.84 -19.87
#